data_ad16b919e9650a15747bf113b3d59cb8
#
_entry.id   ad16b919e9650a15747bf113b3d59cb8
#
_cell.length_a   1.000
_cell.length_b   1.000
_cell.length_c   1.000
_cell.angle_alpha   90.00
_cell.angle_beta   90.00
_cell.angle_gamma   90.00
#
_symmetry.space_group_name_H-M   'P 1'
#
loop_
_entity.id
_entity.type
_entity.pdbx_description
1 polymer ?
#
loop_
_entity_poly.entity_id
_entity_poly.type
_entity_poly.pdbx_seq_one_letter_code
_entity_poly.pdbx_strand_id
1 'polypeptide(L)'
;IWVGYEHVERAAVIIALIVAFFPILSNATLGLRSVDPGLLDLFRLYGASRWQILWRLQLPGALPYILAGMKISGGLALIGAVVAEFVAGSGTATGLAWRVTEAANRLEISKMFAALGLLSFVGIVNFYALSFLEWLLLHRWHESTLDRHD
;
A
#
# COMPACT_ATOMS: atom_id res chain seq x y z
N ILE A 1 -23.98 -7.60 -11.49
CA ILE A 1 -25.12 -8.55 -11.30
C ILE A 1 -24.67 -9.81 -10.54
N TRP A 2 -23.37 -10.06 -10.40
CA TRP A 2 -22.83 -11.26 -9.73
C TRP A 2 -22.53 -11.09 -8.23
N VAL A 3 -22.66 -9.90 -7.70
CA VAL A 3 -22.42 -9.60 -6.29
C VAL A 3 -23.76 -9.31 -5.64
N GLY A 4 -24.42 -10.35 -5.14
CA GLY A 4 -25.60 -10.19 -4.28
C GLY A 4 -25.22 -9.43 -3.00
N TYR A 5 -26.18 -8.86 -2.33
CA TYR A 5 -25.99 -8.05 -1.10
C TYR A 5 -25.19 -8.75 0.01
N GLU A 6 -25.06 -10.06 -0.04
CA GLU A 6 -24.27 -10.87 0.89
C GLU A 6 -22.73 -10.77 0.66
N HIS A 7 -22.27 -10.10 -0.40
CA HIS A 7 -20.86 -10.07 -0.80
C HIS A 7 -20.27 -8.67 -0.89
N VAL A 8 -20.90 -7.67 -0.27
CA VAL A 8 -20.43 -6.28 -0.26
C VAL A 8 -19.01 -6.18 0.28
N GLU A 9 -18.68 -6.92 1.34
CA GLU A 9 -17.34 -6.95 1.90
C GLU A 9 -16.30 -7.49 0.90
N ARG A 10 -16.65 -8.51 0.13
CA ARG A 10 -15.76 -9.06 -0.91
C ARG A 10 -15.56 -8.07 -2.05
N ALA A 11 -16.60 -7.35 -2.44
CA ALA A 11 -16.50 -6.30 -3.46
C ALA A 11 -15.60 -5.15 -3.00
N ALA A 12 -15.72 -4.72 -1.73
CA ALA A 12 -14.85 -3.71 -1.14
C ALA A 12 -13.37 -4.12 -1.16
N VAL A 13 -13.09 -5.37 -0.79
CA VAL A 13 -11.72 -5.93 -0.84
C VAL A 13 -11.18 -5.96 -2.26
N ILE A 14 -11.98 -6.38 -3.25
CA ILE A 14 -11.55 -6.42 -4.66
C ILE A 14 -11.24 -5.02 -5.17
N ILE A 15 -12.10 -4.04 -4.90
CA ILE A 15 -11.88 -2.65 -5.29
C ILE A 15 -10.60 -2.10 -4.65
N ALA A 16 -10.44 -2.31 -3.33
CA ALA A 16 -9.25 -1.89 -2.61
C ALA A 16 -7.97 -2.52 -3.18
N LEU A 17 -8.01 -3.82 -3.54
CA LEU A 17 -6.89 -4.52 -4.17
C LEU A 17 -6.55 -3.94 -5.55
N ILE A 18 -7.54 -3.66 -6.39
CA ILE A 18 -7.31 -3.08 -7.73
C ILE A 18 -6.64 -1.70 -7.61
N VAL A 19 -7.16 -0.85 -6.71
CA VAL A 19 -6.62 0.49 -6.49
C VAL A 19 -5.19 0.43 -5.91
N ALA A 20 -4.93 -0.49 -4.99
CA ALA A 20 -3.63 -0.66 -4.36
C ALA A 20 -2.58 -1.31 -5.28
N PHE A 21 -3.01 -2.08 -6.29
CA PHE A 21 -2.11 -2.82 -7.17
C PHE A 21 -1.21 -1.92 -8.02
N PHE A 22 -1.77 -0.84 -8.57
CA PHE A 22 -1.06 0.04 -9.50
C PHE A 22 0.20 0.69 -8.88
N PRO A 23 0.15 1.32 -7.68
CA PRO A 23 1.33 1.90 -7.07
C PRO A 23 2.42 0.87 -6.72
N ILE A 24 2.04 -0.33 -6.30
CA ILE A 24 3.00 -1.40 -6.02
C ILE A 24 3.72 -1.79 -7.31
N LEU A 25 2.97 -2.03 -8.39
CA LEU A 25 3.53 -2.42 -9.67
C LEU A 25 4.44 -1.33 -10.26
N SER A 26 3.99 -0.07 -10.20
CA SER A 26 4.75 1.08 -10.69
C SER A 26 6.06 1.25 -9.92
N ASN A 27 6.02 1.24 -8.61
CA ASN A 27 7.21 1.39 -7.77
C ASN A 27 8.14 0.17 -7.87
N ALA A 28 7.62 -1.05 -7.95
CA ALA A 28 8.42 -2.24 -8.17
C ALA A 28 9.17 -2.17 -9.51
N THR A 29 8.49 -1.75 -10.57
CA THR A 29 9.09 -1.57 -11.89
C THR A 29 10.19 -0.51 -11.87
N LEU A 30 9.93 0.62 -11.20
CA LEU A 30 10.92 1.69 -11.02
C LEU A 30 12.15 1.17 -10.26
N GLY A 31 11.92 0.46 -9.15
CA GLY A 31 12.98 -0.11 -8.33
C GLY A 31 13.84 -1.13 -9.07
N LEU A 32 13.23 -2.01 -9.87
CA LEU A 32 13.98 -2.99 -10.69
C LEU A 32 14.83 -2.32 -11.79
N ARG A 33 14.43 -1.12 -12.23
CA ARG A 33 15.17 -0.33 -13.24
C ARG A 33 16.20 0.63 -12.63
N SER A 34 16.16 0.91 -11.35
CA SER A 34 17.04 1.84 -10.66
C SER A 34 18.42 1.28 -10.33
N VAL A 35 18.68 0.02 -10.68
CA VAL A 35 19.96 -0.64 -10.46
C VAL A 35 21.05 -0.01 -11.32
N ASP A 36 22.22 0.22 -10.71
CA ASP A 36 23.39 0.79 -11.37
C ASP A 36 23.78 -0.04 -12.61
N PRO A 37 23.85 0.58 -13.82
CA PRO A 37 24.26 -0.09 -15.04
C PRO A 37 25.64 -0.75 -14.93
N GLY A 38 26.58 -0.14 -14.20
CA GLY A 38 27.93 -0.68 -14.00
C GLY A 38 27.92 -2.00 -13.25
N LEU A 39 27.04 -2.14 -12.24
CA LEU A 39 26.86 -3.40 -11.53
C LEU A 39 26.21 -4.47 -12.42
N LEU A 40 25.26 -4.06 -13.25
CA LEU A 40 24.63 -4.97 -14.22
C LEU A 40 25.65 -5.51 -15.22
N ASP A 41 26.52 -4.66 -15.74
CA ASP A 41 27.57 -5.06 -16.70
C ASP A 41 28.63 -5.94 -16.03
N LEU A 42 28.99 -5.65 -14.77
CA LEU A 42 29.86 -6.51 -13.98
C LEU A 42 29.30 -7.93 -13.85
N PHE A 43 28.02 -8.07 -13.46
CA PHE A 43 27.37 -9.37 -13.36
C PHE A 43 27.33 -10.12 -14.70
N ARG A 44 27.13 -9.40 -15.80
CA ARG A 44 27.16 -9.97 -17.17
C ARG A 44 28.55 -10.47 -17.56
N LEU A 45 29.61 -9.70 -17.22
CA LEU A 45 30.99 -10.09 -17.46
C LEU A 45 31.36 -11.39 -16.71
N TYR A 46 30.84 -11.57 -15.51
CA TYR A 46 31.00 -12.81 -14.73
C TYR A 46 30.09 -13.95 -15.19
N GLY A 47 29.35 -13.80 -16.30
CA GLY A 47 28.51 -14.85 -16.86
C GLY A 47 27.25 -15.16 -16.02
N ALA A 48 26.79 -14.23 -15.20
CA ALA A 48 25.61 -14.42 -14.38
C ALA A 48 24.34 -14.57 -15.25
N SER A 49 23.50 -15.55 -14.92
CA SER A 49 22.21 -15.73 -15.59
C SER A 49 21.23 -14.61 -15.22
N ARG A 50 20.21 -14.37 -16.07
CA ARG A 50 19.17 -13.36 -15.82
C ARG A 50 18.48 -13.55 -14.46
N TRP A 51 18.27 -14.80 -14.04
CA TRP A 51 17.69 -15.12 -12.73
C TRP A 51 18.61 -14.77 -11.57
N GLN A 52 19.91 -14.99 -11.71
CA GLN A 52 20.90 -14.60 -10.72
C GLN A 52 20.98 -13.09 -10.57
N ILE A 53 20.95 -12.34 -11.67
CA ILE A 53 20.91 -10.87 -11.67
C ILE A 53 19.63 -10.39 -10.98
N LEU A 54 18.47 -10.95 -11.32
CA LEU A 54 17.20 -10.58 -10.70
C LEU A 54 17.21 -10.78 -9.19
N TRP A 55 17.57 -11.97 -8.72
CA TRP A 55 17.47 -12.33 -7.30
C TRP A 55 18.59 -11.74 -6.44
N ARG A 56 19.79 -11.56 -6.97
CA ARG A 56 20.96 -11.13 -6.20
C ARG A 56 21.24 -9.63 -6.31
N LEU A 57 20.80 -8.98 -7.36
CA LEU A 57 21.10 -7.58 -7.61
C LEU A 57 19.81 -6.72 -7.69
N GLN A 58 18.90 -7.04 -8.59
CA GLN A 58 17.75 -6.20 -8.87
C GLN A 58 16.71 -6.22 -7.75
N LEU A 59 16.38 -7.38 -7.22
CA LEU A 59 15.35 -7.53 -6.19
C LEU A 59 15.76 -6.88 -4.87
N PRO A 60 16.99 -7.09 -4.34
CA PRO A 60 17.46 -6.38 -3.17
C PRO A 60 17.53 -4.86 -3.38
N GLY A 61 18.01 -4.41 -4.55
CA GLY A 61 18.07 -2.98 -4.89
C GLY A 61 16.68 -2.34 -5.06
N ALA A 62 15.68 -3.11 -5.49
CA ALA A 62 14.30 -2.65 -5.63
C ALA A 62 13.51 -2.64 -4.31
N LEU A 63 13.99 -3.27 -3.26
CA LEU A 63 13.28 -3.43 -2.00
C LEU A 63 12.77 -2.09 -1.41
N PRO A 64 13.57 -1.02 -1.30
CA PRO A 64 13.09 0.26 -0.78
C PRO A 64 11.97 0.86 -1.64
N TYR A 65 12.02 0.70 -2.96
CA TYR A 65 10.97 1.17 -3.86
C TYR A 65 9.68 0.37 -3.71
N ILE A 66 9.78 -0.95 -3.55
CA ILE A 66 8.62 -1.83 -3.32
C ILE A 66 7.94 -1.45 -2.00
N LEU A 67 8.71 -1.23 -0.92
CA LEU A 67 8.17 -0.82 0.37
C LEU A 67 7.52 0.56 0.32
N ALA A 68 8.12 1.52 -0.39
CA ALA A 68 7.50 2.81 -0.66
C ALA A 68 6.18 2.66 -1.43
N GLY A 69 6.13 1.80 -2.44
CA GLY A 69 4.92 1.44 -3.17
C GLY A 69 3.84 0.83 -2.27
N MET A 70 4.22 -0.07 -1.37
CA MET A 70 3.30 -0.66 -0.38
C MET A 70 2.71 0.38 0.57
N LYS A 71 3.49 1.35 0.99
CA LYS A 71 3.05 2.45 1.86
C LYS A 71 1.99 3.32 1.18
N ILE A 72 2.23 3.70 -0.07
CA ILE A 72 1.26 4.43 -0.89
C ILE A 72 -0.01 3.59 -1.11
N SER A 73 0.16 2.32 -1.45
CA SER A 73 -0.95 1.39 -1.67
C SER A 73 -1.79 1.16 -0.43
N GLY A 74 -1.18 1.13 0.76
CA GLY A 74 -1.91 1.00 2.02
C GLY A 74 -2.86 2.18 2.28
N GLY A 75 -2.43 3.41 1.95
CA GLY A 75 -3.30 4.59 2.00
C GLY A 75 -4.43 4.53 0.96
N LEU A 76 -4.10 4.17 -0.28
CA LEU A 76 -5.10 4.04 -1.34
C LEU A 76 -6.08 2.89 -1.11
N ALA A 77 -5.65 1.79 -0.53
CA ALA A 77 -6.52 0.69 -0.14
C ALA A 77 -7.57 1.13 0.89
N LEU A 78 -7.15 1.94 1.87
CA LEU A 78 -8.09 2.51 2.84
C LEU A 78 -9.12 3.42 2.16
N ILE A 79 -8.69 4.29 1.25
CA ILE A 79 -9.59 5.14 0.45
C ILE A 79 -10.53 4.27 -0.37
N GLY A 80 -10.00 3.23 -1.05
CA GLY A 80 -10.80 2.29 -1.83
C GLY A 80 -11.87 1.58 -0.99
N ALA A 81 -11.54 1.16 0.22
CA ALA A 81 -12.49 0.54 1.15
C ALA A 81 -13.59 1.52 1.57
N VAL A 82 -13.24 2.77 1.91
CA VAL A 82 -14.18 3.82 2.26
C VAL A 82 -15.15 4.11 1.10
N VAL A 83 -14.62 4.26 -0.11
CA VAL A 83 -15.44 4.50 -1.32
C VAL A 83 -16.36 3.31 -1.59
N ALA A 84 -15.85 2.08 -1.45
CA ALA A 84 -16.65 0.88 -1.62
C ALA A 84 -17.81 0.80 -0.62
N GLU A 85 -17.59 1.18 0.66
CA GLU A 85 -18.65 1.26 1.66
C GLU A 85 -19.72 2.31 1.30
N PHE A 86 -19.31 3.47 0.77
CA PHE A 86 -20.28 4.49 0.32
C PHE A 86 -21.11 4.03 -0.87
N VAL A 87 -20.50 3.35 -1.84
CA VAL A 87 -21.19 2.84 -3.03
C VAL A 87 -22.11 1.66 -2.68
N ALA A 88 -21.64 0.79 -1.79
CA ALA A 88 -22.40 -0.37 -1.34
C ALA A 88 -23.63 -0.02 -0.47
N GLY A 89 -23.65 1.11 0.10
CA GLY A 89 -24.61 1.97 0.83
C GLY A 89 -26.03 1.52 1.16
N SER A 90 -26.34 0.25 1.21
CA SER A 90 -27.68 -0.23 1.52
C SER A 90 -27.67 -1.30 2.62
N GLY A 91 -28.02 -0.87 3.82
CA GLY A 91 -28.67 -1.70 4.84
C GLY A 91 -27.86 -2.81 5.55
N THR A 92 -26.78 -3.31 4.98
CA THR A 92 -25.95 -4.38 5.55
C THR A 92 -24.51 -3.94 5.85
N ALA A 93 -24.10 -2.75 5.37
CA ALA A 93 -22.77 -2.23 5.63
C ALA A 93 -22.63 -1.79 7.09
N THR A 94 -21.66 -2.35 7.79
CA THR A 94 -21.37 -2.06 9.20
C THR A 94 -20.08 -1.25 9.38
N GLY A 95 -19.47 -0.78 8.29
CA GLY A 95 -18.19 -0.09 8.29
C GLY A 95 -18.26 1.35 8.83
N LEU A 96 -17.08 1.92 9.12
CA LEU A 96 -16.95 3.28 9.66
C LEU A 96 -17.45 4.35 8.67
N ALA A 97 -17.21 4.17 7.37
CA ALA A 97 -17.67 5.10 6.35
C ALA A 97 -19.20 5.13 6.24
N TRP A 98 -19.85 3.98 6.36
CA TRP A 98 -21.30 3.91 6.46
C TRP A 98 -21.84 4.65 7.68
N ARG A 99 -21.18 4.51 8.85
CA ARG A 99 -21.57 5.22 10.08
C ARG A 99 -21.52 6.73 9.92
N VAL A 100 -20.57 7.27 9.16
CA VAL A 100 -20.51 8.69 8.83
C VAL A 100 -21.76 9.11 8.04
N THR A 101 -22.15 8.34 7.02
CA THR A 101 -23.32 8.63 6.19
C THR A 101 -24.61 8.50 6.98
N GLU A 102 -24.75 7.47 7.80
CA GLU A 102 -25.91 7.26 8.66
C GLU A 102 -26.09 8.41 9.66
N ALA A 103 -25.02 8.81 10.32
CA ALA A 103 -25.04 9.95 11.28
C ALA A 103 -25.35 11.27 10.58
N ALA A 104 -24.85 11.48 9.36
CA ALA A 104 -25.16 12.65 8.55
C ALA A 104 -26.65 12.70 8.20
N ASN A 105 -27.23 11.59 7.74
CA ASN A 105 -28.66 11.48 7.38
C ASN A 105 -29.60 11.67 8.58
N ARG A 106 -29.12 11.30 9.79
CA ARG A 106 -29.87 11.50 11.04
C ARG A 106 -29.62 12.86 11.68
N LEU A 107 -28.80 13.73 11.06
CA LEU A 107 -28.39 15.02 11.60
C LEU A 107 -27.68 14.93 12.97
N GLU A 108 -27.09 13.78 13.27
CA GLU A 108 -26.32 13.53 14.49
C GLU A 108 -24.84 13.95 14.31
N ILE A 109 -24.62 15.27 14.24
CA ILE A 109 -23.33 15.88 13.91
C ILE A 109 -22.20 15.36 14.83
N SER A 110 -22.46 15.19 16.12
CA SER A 110 -21.46 14.68 17.07
C SER A 110 -20.98 13.27 16.73
N LYS A 111 -21.89 12.38 16.34
CA LYS A 111 -21.54 11.00 15.95
C LYS A 111 -20.82 10.96 14.60
N MET A 112 -21.20 11.84 13.68
CA MET A 112 -20.53 11.98 12.39
C MET A 112 -19.06 12.36 12.58
N PHE A 113 -18.76 13.37 13.42
CA PHE A 113 -17.38 13.78 13.71
C PHE A 113 -16.60 12.70 14.47
N ALA A 114 -17.25 11.96 15.38
CA ALA A 114 -16.63 10.85 16.08
C ALA A 114 -16.22 9.72 15.10
N ALA A 115 -17.10 9.38 14.16
CA ALA A 115 -16.80 8.36 13.13
C ALA A 115 -15.68 8.81 12.17
N LEU A 116 -15.68 10.09 11.77
CA LEU A 116 -14.59 10.70 11.00
C LEU A 116 -13.27 10.68 11.75
N GLY A 117 -13.28 11.01 13.04
CA GLY A 117 -12.09 10.96 13.90
C GLY A 117 -11.52 9.54 14.01
N LEU A 118 -12.39 8.54 14.20
CA LEU A 118 -11.99 7.13 14.22
C LEU A 118 -11.40 6.68 12.86
N LEU A 119 -12.02 7.07 11.76
CA LEU A 119 -11.52 6.74 10.41
C LEU A 119 -10.14 7.37 10.17
N SER A 120 -9.96 8.62 10.58
CA SER A 120 -8.66 9.31 10.51
C SER A 120 -7.61 8.61 11.38
N PHE A 121 -7.98 8.20 12.57
CA PHE A 121 -7.11 7.46 13.48
C PHE A 121 -6.65 6.13 12.88
N VAL A 122 -7.58 5.36 12.28
CA VAL A 122 -7.25 4.11 11.57
C VAL A 122 -6.27 4.37 10.42
N GLY A 123 -6.47 5.47 9.66
CA GLY A 123 -5.55 5.87 8.59
C GLY A 123 -4.14 6.17 9.10
N ILE A 124 -4.04 6.91 10.20
CA ILE A 124 -2.76 7.23 10.85
C ILE A 124 -2.07 5.96 11.35
N VAL A 125 -2.79 5.08 12.04
CA VAL A 125 -2.26 3.81 12.54
C VAL A 125 -1.75 2.94 11.39
N ASN A 126 -2.52 2.83 10.31
CA ASN A 126 -2.12 2.09 9.11
C ASN A 126 -0.82 2.66 8.50
N PHE A 127 -0.73 3.99 8.38
CA PHE A 127 0.47 4.65 7.87
C PHE A 127 1.71 4.38 8.74
N TYR A 128 1.60 4.51 10.05
CA TYR A 128 2.71 4.24 10.96
C TYR A 128 3.07 2.76 11.00
N ALA A 129 2.09 1.84 10.91
CA ALA A 129 2.35 0.41 10.84
C ALA A 129 3.17 0.05 9.60
N LEU A 130 2.81 0.58 8.43
CA LEU A 130 3.56 0.37 7.19
C LEU A 130 4.94 1.04 7.22
N SER A 131 5.07 2.23 7.83
CA SER A 131 6.36 2.90 8.02
C SER A 131 7.29 2.13 8.97
N PHE A 132 6.72 1.55 10.01
CA PHE A 132 7.46 0.71 10.94
C PHE A 132 7.94 -0.58 10.26
N LEU A 133 7.09 -1.20 9.44
CA LEU A 133 7.45 -2.37 8.64
C LEU A 133 8.58 -2.05 7.65
N GLU A 134 8.50 -0.90 6.98
CA GLU A 134 9.54 -0.39 6.10
C GLU A 134 10.86 -0.23 6.85
N TRP A 135 10.84 0.46 7.99
CA TRP A 135 12.02 0.65 8.82
C TRP A 135 12.62 -0.68 9.29
N LEU A 136 11.79 -1.64 9.74
CA LEU A 136 12.24 -2.95 10.20
C LEU A 136 12.93 -3.76 9.09
N LEU A 137 12.42 -3.67 7.87
CA LEU A 137 12.96 -4.40 6.72
C LEU A 137 14.22 -3.72 6.14
N LEU A 138 14.28 -2.38 6.14
CA LEU A 138 15.41 -1.64 5.61
C LEU A 138 16.56 -1.48 6.62
N HIS A 139 16.28 -1.47 7.92
CA HIS A 139 17.31 -1.28 8.93
C HIS A 139 18.43 -2.33 8.86
N ARG A 140 18.13 -3.53 8.40
CA ARG A 140 19.14 -4.60 8.22
C ARG A 140 19.98 -4.43 6.95
N TRP A 141 19.63 -3.50 6.04
CA TRP A 141 20.26 -3.38 4.71
C TRP A 141 20.94 -2.03 4.47
N HIS A 142 20.74 -1.02 5.34
CA HIS A 142 21.15 0.36 5.09
C HIS A 142 22.36 0.86 5.90
N GLU A 143 23.10 0.01 6.57
CA GLU A 143 24.35 0.42 7.24
C GLU A 143 25.48 0.81 6.27
N SER A 144 25.32 0.55 4.97
CA SER A 144 26.38 0.76 3.98
C SER A 144 26.31 2.11 3.21
N THR A 145 25.32 2.96 3.43
CA THR A 145 25.16 4.22 2.66
C THR A 145 25.52 5.50 3.42
N LEU A 146 25.91 5.41 4.68
CA LEU A 146 26.27 6.58 5.50
C LEU A 146 27.76 6.97 5.45
N ASP A 147 28.61 6.23 4.77
CA ASP A 147 30.05 6.47 4.69
C ASP A 147 30.52 7.12 3.36
N ARG A 148 29.71 8.00 2.75
CA ARG A 148 30.18 8.74 1.56
C ARG A 148 29.91 10.23 1.65
N HIS A 149 30.41 10.83 2.73
CA HIS A 149 30.66 12.26 2.86
C HIS A 149 31.98 12.47 3.61
N ASP A 150 33.08 12.28 2.90
CA ASP A 150 34.36 12.99 3.10
C ASP A 150 34.99 13.19 1.72
#